data_742582054457163fca66166a02eab1ef
#
_entry.id   742582054457163fca66166a02eab1ef
#
_cell.length_a   1.000
_cell.length_b   1.000
_cell.length_c   1.000
_cell.angle_alpha   90.00
_cell.angle_beta   90.00
_cell.angle_gamma   90.00
#
_symmetry.space_group_name_H-M   'P 1'
#
loop_
_entity.id
_entity.type
_entity.pdbx_description
1 polymer ?
#
loop_
_entity_poly.entity_id
_entity_poly.type
_entity_poly.pdbx_seq_one_letter_code
_entity_poly.pdbx_strand_id
1 'polypeptide(L)'
;QRRYSSDKETQNTVFSEIKKLAEGNIPDWLITSVKESMCKEFDLTLESSDAIANIISEAFVYNESIENAFNYKSAVMAITKEDIQRVVKQYFNTENYILFSFMDGSPKRNKLQKPAIKPIEQPKNKESEYAKVFKNIPIGKSEEVYNNFDDVQIAKLDEKTNLFYSKNPN
;
A
#
# COMPACT_ATOMS: atom_id res chain seq x y z
N GLN A 1 14.21 16.22 24.30
CA GLN A 1 15.32 16.43 23.34
C GLN A 1 15.30 15.32 22.32
N ARG A 2 14.94 15.61 21.07
CA ARG A 2 15.13 14.68 19.96
C ARG A 2 16.64 14.54 19.72
N ARG A 3 17.22 13.36 19.96
CA ARG A 3 18.57 13.05 19.50
C ARG A 3 18.52 12.96 17.97
N TYR A 4 19.13 13.89 17.30
CA TYR A 4 19.45 13.73 15.88
C TYR A 4 20.58 12.69 15.83
N SER A 5 20.27 11.48 15.36
CA SER A 5 21.31 10.53 15.00
C SER A 5 22.02 11.05 13.73
N SER A 6 23.32 10.83 13.63
CA SER A 6 24.02 11.14 12.37
C SER A 6 23.50 10.24 11.25
N ASP A 7 23.53 10.71 10.00
CA ASP A 7 23.16 9.91 8.83
C ASP A 7 23.88 8.55 8.82
N LYS A 8 25.13 8.55 9.25
CA LYS A 8 25.95 7.33 9.34
C LYS A 8 25.47 6.34 10.40
N GLU A 9 25.01 6.85 11.57
CA GLU A 9 24.45 5.98 12.63
C GLU A 9 23.13 5.36 12.17
N THR A 10 22.28 6.15 11.52
CA THR A 10 21.01 5.67 10.96
C THR A 10 21.26 4.60 9.89
N GLN A 11 22.20 4.84 8.98
CA GLN A 11 22.60 3.89 7.95
C GLN A 11 23.13 2.58 8.56
N ASN A 12 24.02 2.67 9.53
CA ASN A 12 24.57 1.48 10.20
C ASN A 12 23.47 0.68 10.91
N THR A 13 22.50 1.35 11.51
CA THR A 13 21.36 0.70 12.14
C THR A 13 20.52 -0.06 11.12
N VAL A 14 20.17 0.57 9.99
CA VAL A 14 19.43 -0.07 8.91
C VAL A 14 20.19 -1.30 8.38
N PHE A 15 21.48 -1.19 8.13
CA PHE A 15 22.29 -2.32 7.64
C PHE A 15 22.41 -3.44 8.67
N SER A 16 22.47 -3.12 9.96
CA SER A 16 22.49 -4.14 11.00
C SER A 16 21.16 -4.92 11.06
N GLU A 17 20.03 -4.24 10.85
CA GLU A 17 18.73 -4.91 10.79
C GLU A 17 18.58 -5.78 9.52
N ILE A 18 19.01 -5.28 8.35
CA ILE A 18 19.04 -6.09 7.12
C ILE A 18 19.87 -7.36 7.32
N LYS A 19 21.04 -7.24 7.98
CA LYS A 19 21.87 -8.40 8.29
C LYS A 19 21.15 -9.40 9.19
N LYS A 20 20.48 -8.95 10.25
CA LYS A 20 19.68 -9.83 11.12
C LYS A 20 18.59 -10.57 10.34
N LEU A 21 17.90 -9.88 9.41
CA LEU A 21 16.91 -10.50 8.54
C LEU A 21 17.56 -11.58 7.65
N ALA A 22 18.71 -11.28 7.05
CA ALA A 22 19.44 -12.23 6.20
C ALA A 22 19.93 -13.47 6.97
N GLU A 23 20.26 -13.32 8.25
CA GLU A 23 20.67 -14.40 9.15
C GLU A 23 19.47 -15.16 9.75
N GLY A 24 18.25 -14.70 9.54
CA GLY A 24 17.03 -15.28 10.12
C GLY A 24 16.87 -14.96 11.61
N ASN A 25 17.54 -13.96 12.10
CA ASN A 25 17.42 -13.53 13.49
C ASN A 25 16.18 -12.64 13.66
N ILE A 26 15.01 -13.22 13.39
CA ILE A 26 13.70 -12.57 13.49
C ILE A 26 12.86 -13.36 14.48
N PRO A 27 12.28 -12.72 15.50
CA PRO A 27 11.34 -13.38 16.39
C PRO A 27 10.08 -13.83 15.65
N ASP A 28 9.63 -15.06 15.88
CA ASP A 28 8.46 -15.62 15.18
C ASP A 28 7.17 -14.83 15.46
N TRP A 29 7.02 -14.28 16.67
CA TRP A 29 5.89 -13.42 17.01
C TRP A 29 5.82 -12.17 16.14
N LEU A 30 6.98 -11.62 15.72
CA LEU A 30 7.03 -10.43 14.87
C LEU A 30 6.54 -10.76 13.46
N ILE A 31 6.94 -11.90 12.91
CA ILE A 31 6.46 -12.37 11.60
C ILE A 31 4.94 -12.56 11.64
N THR A 32 4.44 -13.21 12.68
CA THR A 32 3.00 -13.42 12.87
C THR A 32 2.26 -12.08 12.95
N SER A 33 2.72 -11.17 13.78
CA SER A 33 2.10 -9.85 13.95
C SER A 33 2.07 -9.02 12.67
N VAL A 34 3.16 -9.05 11.87
CA VAL A 34 3.21 -8.36 10.58
C VAL A 34 2.22 -8.97 9.59
N LYS A 35 2.14 -10.30 9.50
CA LYS A 35 1.18 -11.00 8.63
C LYS A 35 -0.27 -10.66 8.98
N GLU A 36 -0.60 -10.70 10.26
CA GLU A 36 -1.93 -10.33 10.74
C GLU A 36 -2.28 -8.86 10.42
N SER A 37 -1.31 -7.96 10.60
CA SER A 37 -1.48 -6.54 10.23
C SER A 37 -1.73 -6.37 8.74
N MET A 38 -0.95 -7.05 7.88
CA MET A 38 -1.13 -7.00 6.42
C MET A 38 -2.48 -7.56 5.98
N CYS A 39 -2.93 -8.67 6.59
CA CYS A 39 -4.23 -9.24 6.29
C CYS A 39 -5.38 -8.30 6.69
N LYS A 40 -5.27 -7.66 7.86
CA LYS A 40 -6.25 -6.69 8.33
C LYS A 40 -6.29 -5.44 7.44
N GLU A 41 -5.14 -4.95 7.02
CA GLU A 41 -5.06 -3.81 6.10
C GLU A 41 -5.71 -4.13 4.75
N PHE A 42 -5.51 -5.34 4.24
CA PHE A 42 -6.16 -5.80 3.03
C PHE A 42 -7.70 -5.86 3.20
N ASP A 43 -8.20 -6.37 4.32
CA ASP A 43 -9.65 -6.37 4.60
C ASP A 43 -10.22 -4.95 4.59
N LEU A 44 -9.55 -3.99 5.23
CA LEU A 44 -9.94 -2.57 5.21
C LEU A 44 -9.90 -1.99 3.79
N THR A 45 -8.93 -2.39 2.98
CA THR A 45 -8.83 -1.97 1.58
C THR A 45 -10.05 -2.43 0.77
N LEU A 46 -10.56 -3.63 1.03
CA LEU A 46 -11.74 -4.18 0.36
C LEU A 46 -13.06 -3.48 0.73
N GLU A 47 -13.08 -2.63 1.74
CA GLU A 47 -14.24 -1.80 2.06
C GLU A 47 -14.43 -0.62 1.07
N SER A 48 -13.40 -0.32 0.27
CA SER A 48 -13.43 0.77 -0.71
C SER A 48 -13.61 0.25 -2.13
N SER A 49 -14.68 0.67 -2.80
CA SER A 49 -14.93 0.35 -4.21
C SER A 49 -13.81 0.85 -5.14
N ASP A 50 -13.23 2.01 -4.84
CA ASP A 50 -12.10 2.57 -5.62
C ASP A 50 -10.86 1.69 -5.46
N ALA A 51 -10.60 1.20 -4.25
CA ALA A 51 -9.46 0.32 -4.00
C ALA A 51 -9.65 -1.05 -4.69
N ILE A 52 -10.86 -1.61 -4.69
CA ILE A 52 -11.19 -2.82 -5.44
C ILE A 52 -10.96 -2.60 -6.93
N ALA A 53 -11.43 -1.48 -7.49
CA ALA A 53 -11.22 -1.14 -8.90
C ALA A 53 -9.73 -1.01 -9.23
N ASN A 54 -8.93 -0.45 -8.33
CA ASN A 54 -7.48 -0.36 -8.50
C ASN A 54 -6.82 -1.75 -8.49
N ILE A 55 -7.18 -2.64 -7.56
CA ILE A 55 -6.65 -4.02 -7.52
C ILE A 55 -6.93 -4.74 -8.85
N ILE A 56 -8.16 -4.63 -9.37
CA ILE A 56 -8.54 -5.24 -10.65
C ILE A 56 -7.73 -4.64 -11.81
N SER A 57 -7.56 -3.32 -11.82
CA SER A 57 -6.82 -2.61 -12.86
C SER A 57 -5.33 -2.98 -12.84
N GLU A 58 -4.73 -3.08 -11.66
CA GLU A 58 -3.34 -3.50 -11.50
C GLU A 58 -3.14 -4.95 -11.94
N ALA A 59 -4.03 -5.87 -11.55
CA ALA A 59 -3.98 -7.25 -12.02
C ALA A 59 -4.01 -7.31 -13.55
N PHE A 60 -4.83 -6.50 -14.21
CA PHE A 60 -4.87 -6.41 -15.66
C PHE A 60 -3.55 -5.88 -16.24
N VAL A 61 -3.00 -4.79 -15.69
CA VAL A 61 -1.75 -4.17 -16.17
C VAL A 61 -0.55 -5.12 -16.05
N TYR A 62 -0.48 -5.86 -14.95
CA TYR A 62 0.61 -6.80 -14.69
C TYR A 62 0.36 -8.21 -15.28
N ASN A 63 -0.73 -8.40 -16.01
CA ASN A 63 -1.13 -9.68 -16.57
C ASN A 63 -1.25 -10.79 -15.51
N GLU A 64 -1.75 -10.42 -14.35
CA GLU A 64 -2.04 -11.31 -13.24
C GLU A 64 -3.52 -11.73 -13.26
N SER A 65 -3.83 -12.92 -12.77
CA SER A 65 -5.23 -13.31 -12.63
C SER A 65 -5.88 -12.53 -11.47
N ILE A 66 -7.12 -12.09 -11.69
CA ILE A 66 -7.90 -11.39 -10.64
C ILE A 66 -8.02 -12.27 -9.39
N GLU A 67 -8.18 -13.58 -9.58
CA GLU A 67 -8.24 -14.54 -8.49
C GLU A 67 -6.98 -14.51 -7.62
N ASN A 68 -5.79 -14.44 -8.22
CA ASN A 68 -4.53 -14.32 -7.49
C ASN A 68 -4.44 -13.01 -6.72
N ALA A 69 -4.86 -11.89 -7.31
CA ALA A 69 -4.85 -10.59 -6.66
C ALA A 69 -5.71 -10.58 -5.39
N PHE A 70 -6.87 -11.26 -5.41
CA PHE A 70 -7.75 -11.40 -4.25
C PHE A 70 -7.33 -12.52 -3.28
N ASN A 71 -6.44 -13.42 -3.67
CA ASN A 71 -5.89 -14.46 -2.79
C ASN A 71 -4.72 -13.97 -1.92
N TYR A 72 -4.55 -12.65 -1.82
CA TYR A 72 -3.46 -11.98 -1.10
C TYR A 72 -3.26 -12.49 0.32
N LYS A 73 -4.33 -12.66 1.10
CA LYS A 73 -4.24 -13.09 2.50
C LYS A 73 -3.63 -14.49 2.63
N SER A 74 -4.07 -15.42 1.77
CA SER A 74 -3.51 -16.78 1.76
C SER A 74 -2.04 -16.77 1.38
N ALA A 75 -1.66 -15.95 0.41
CA ALA A 75 -0.26 -15.80 -0.01
C ALA A 75 0.60 -15.22 1.13
N VAL A 76 0.13 -14.19 1.83
CA VAL A 76 0.82 -13.60 2.99
C VAL A 76 0.99 -14.62 4.12
N MET A 77 -0.06 -15.37 4.44
CA MET A 77 -0.01 -16.37 5.51
C MET A 77 0.93 -17.53 5.18
N ALA A 78 1.12 -17.85 3.91
CA ALA A 78 2.01 -18.93 3.46
C ALA A 78 3.50 -18.55 3.52
N ILE A 79 3.87 -17.27 3.59
CA ILE A 79 5.28 -16.83 3.63
C ILE A 79 5.97 -17.42 4.86
N THR A 80 7.14 -18.01 4.66
CA THR A 80 7.96 -18.57 5.74
C THR A 80 9.12 -17.65 6.11
N LYS A 81 9.77 -17.94 7.21
CA LYS A 81 10.99 -17.24 7.64
C LYS A 81 12.12 -17.44 6.63
N GLU A 82 12.22 -18.61 6.05
CA GLU A 82 13.18 -18.98 5.02
C GLU A 82 12.95 -18.17 3.74
N ASP A 83 11.69 -17.88 3.38
CA ASP A 83 11.38 -17.04 2.25
C ASP A 83 11.86 -15.61 2.48
N ILE A 84 11.64 -15.06 3.68
CA ILE A 84 12.14 -13.74 4.05
C ILE A 84 13.67 -13.70 3.93
N GLN A 85 14.37 -14.69 4.50
CA GLN A 85 15.81 -14.78 4.39
C GLN A 85 16.30 -14.84 2.95
N ARG A 86 15.66 -15.67 2.12
CA ARG A 86 16.00 -15.83 0.70
C ARG A 86 15.86 -14.51 -0.03
N VAL A 87 14.74 -13.81 0.13
CA VAL A 87 14.47 -12.52 -0.52
C VAL A 87 15.48 -11.46 -0.06
N VAL A 88 15.74 -11.37 1.24
CA VAL A 88 16.71 -10.40 1.77
C VAL A 88 18.11 -10.65 1.21
N LYS A 89 18.58 -11.89 1.19
CA LYS A 89 19.90 -12.23 0.61
C LYS A 89 19.99 -11.93 -0.88
N GLN A 90 18.88 -12.06 -1.60
CA GLN A 90 18.86 -11.87 -3.05
C GLN A 90 18.77 -10.39 -3.45
N TYR A 91 17.99 -9.59 -2.73
CA TYR A 91 17.62 -8.24 -3.20
C TYR A 91 18.19 -7.11 -2.33
N PHE A 92 18.51 -7.34 -1.06
CA PHE A 92 19.01 -6.31 -0.15
C PHE A 92 20.54 -6.31 -0.11
N ASN A 93 21.16 -5.88 -1.21
CA ASN A 93 22.62 -5.76 -1.27
C ASN A 93 23.09 -4.46 -0.61
N THR A 94 23.83 -4.57 0.50
CA THR A 94 24.37 -3.43 1.24
C THR A 94 25.61 -2.80 0.59
N GLU A 95 26.15 -3.39 -0.48
CA GLU A 95 27.27 -2.84 -1.25
C GLU A 95 26.81 -2.08 -2.50
N ASN A 96 25.55 -2.25 -2.92
CA ASN A 96 25.00 -1.60 -4.11
C ASN A 96 23.62 -1.01 -3.77
N TYR A 97 23.59 0.24 -3.34
CA TYR A 97 22.39 0.94 -2.92
C TYR A 97 22.48 2.44 -3.27
N ILE A 98 21.34 3.12 -3.24
CA ILE A 98 21.24 4.57 -3.36
C ILE A 98 20.76 5.14 -2.02
N LEU A 99 21.52 6.07 -1.44
CA LEU A 99 21.14 6.78 -0.23
C LEU A 99 20.63 8.18 -0.57
N PHE A 100 19.41 8.49 -0.19
CA PHE A 100 18.88 9.84 -0.22
C PHE A 100 18.79 10.39 1.20
N SER A 101 19.50 11.49 1.46
CA SER A 101 19.45 12.18 2.75
C SER A 101 18.74 13.52 2.57
N PHE A 102 17.69 13.72 3.36
CA PHE A 102 16.95 14.98 3.40
C PHE A 102 17.39 15.74 4.64
N MET A 103 18.12 16.83 4.43
CA MET A 103 18.55 17.69 5.52
C MET A 103 17.80 19.02 5.48
N ASP A 104 17.49 19.54 6.66
CA ASP A 104 16.94 20.87 6.80
C ASP A 104 18.03 21.91 6.48
N GLY A 105 17.74 22.78 5.55
CA GLY A 105 18.71 23.80 5.10
C GLY A 105 18.31 24.43 3.77
N SER A 106 18.96 25.54 3.45
CA SER A 106 18.81 26.21 2.14
C SER A 106 20.01 25.88 1.26
N PRO A 107 20.02 24.77 0.54
CA PRO A 107 21.12 24.43 -0.35
C PRO A 107 21.20 25.46 -1.46
N LYS A 108 22.44 25.90 -1.79
CA LYS A 108 22.66 26.67 -3.03
C LYS A 108 22.24 25.79 -4.20
N ARG A 109 21.05 26.06 -4.74
CA ARG A 109 20.56 25.32 -5.91
C ARG A 109 21.36 25.78 -7.13
N ASN A 110 22.14 24.91 -7.71
CA ASN A 110 22.64 25.08 -9.06
C ASN A 110 21.40 25.10 -9.97
N LYS A 111 21.22 26.19 -10.73
CA LYS A 111 20.15 26.24 -11.74
C LYS A 111 20.48 25.21 -12.83
N LEU A 112 19.86 24.04 -12.74
CA LEU A 112 19.89 23.10 -13.85
C LEU A 112 19.16 23.72 -15.03
N GLN A 113 19.81 23.78 -16.19
CA GLN A 113 19.12 24.15 -17.41
C GLN A 113 18.08 23.08 -17.74
N LYS A 114 16.83 23.47 -17.82
CA LYS A 114 15.78 22.55 -18.26
C LYS A 114 16.07 22.14 -19.70
N PRO A 115 16.09 20.83 -20.01
CA PRO A 115 16.18 20.42 -21.40
C PRO A 115 14.96 20.96 -22.17
N ALA A 116 15.19 21.40 -23.42
CA ALA A 116 14.10 21.86 -24.29
C ALA A 116 13.28 20.64 -24.74
N ILE A 117 12.35 20.21 -23.90
CA ILE A 117 11.41 19.13 -24.22
C ILE A 117 10.30 19.76 -25.06
N LYS A 118 10.21 19.37 -26.34
CA LYS A 118 9.05 19.69 -27.16
C LYS A 118 7.86 18.84 -26.67
N PRO A 119 6.73 19.44 -26.26
CA PRO A 119 5.55 18.68 -25.91
C PRO A 119 5.12 17.82 -27.10
N ILE A 120 4.82 16.55 -26.85
CA ILE A 120 4.19 15.71 -27.86
C ILE A 120 2.76 16.23 -28.01
N GLU A 121 2.44 16.78 -29.18
CA GLU A 121 1.08 17.18 -29.50
C GLU A 121 0.21 15.92 -29.59
N GLN A 122 -0.58 15.68 -28.58
CA GLN A 122 -1.58 14.61 -28.64
C GLN A 122 -2.74 15.10 -29.52
N PRO A 123 -3.17 14.30 -30.49
CA PRO A 123 -4.32 14.63 -31.31
C PRO A 123 -5.58 14.72 -30.43
N LYS A 124 -6.04 15.92 -30.14
CA LYS A 124 -7.14 16.21 -29.20
C LYS A 124 -8.49 15.58 -29.57
N ASN A 125 -8.62 15.03 -30.77
CA ASN A 125 -9.90 14.56 -31.31
C ASN A 125 -9.88 13.09 -31.81
N LYS A 126 -8.89 12.28 -31.45
CA LYS A 126 -8.90 10.87 -31.76
C LYS A 126 -9.49 10.09 -30.61
N GLU A 127 -10.72 9.73 -30.75
CA GLU A 127 -11.42 8.82 -29.87
C GLU A 127 -11.22 7.38 -30.38
N SER A 128 -10.75 6.48 -29.51
CA SER A 128 -10.60 5.06 -29.87
C SER A 128 -11.97 4.41 -30.05
N GLU A 129 -12.06 3.35 -30.87
CA GLU A 129 -13.30 2.56 -31.02
C GLU A 129 -13.79 2.04 -29.67
N TYR A 130 -12.85 1.64 -28.81
CA TYR A 130 -13.15 1.22 -27.43
C TYR A 130 -13.81 2.32 -26.61
N ALA A 131 -13.32 3.57 -26.68
CA ALA A 131 -13.90 4.69 -25.95
C ALA A 131 -15.33 4.99 -26.42
N LYS A 132 -15.61 4.84 -27.73
CA LYS A 132 -16.97 4.98 -28.27
C LYS A 132 -17.92 3.91 -27.72
N VAL A 133 -17.47 2.67 -27.67
CA VAL A 133 -18.26 1.56 -27.10
C VAL A 133 -18.50 1.80 -25.61
N PHE A 134 -17.47 2.18 -24.87
CA PHE A 134 -17.55 2.42 -23.43
C PHE A 134 -18.53 3.54 -23.07
N LYS A 135 -18.54 4.64 -23.82
CA LYS A 135 -19.48 5.76 -23.61
C LYS A 135 -20.94 5.39 -23.84
N ASN A 136 -21.19 4.34 -24.63
CA ASN A 136 -22.54 3.87 -24.93
C ASN A 136 -23.03 2.77 -23.97
N ILE A 137 -22.21 2.34 -23.00
CA ILE A 137 -22.64 1.43 -21.98
C ILE A 137 -23.63 2.15 -21.05
N PRO A 138 -24.87 1.69 -20.94
CA PRO A 138 -25.83 2.33 -20.05
C PRO A 138 -25.35 2.27 -18.61
N ILE A 139 -25.18 3.45 -18.01
CA ILE A 139 -24.87 3.56 -16.58
C ILE A 139 -26.11 3.14 -15.82
N GLY A 140 -26.03 2.01 -15.11
CA GLY A 140 -27.08 1.58 -14.19
C GLY A 140 -27.29 2.65 -13.12
N LYS A 141 -28.54 2.91 -12.78
CA LYS A 141 -28.81 3.76 -11.61
C LYS A 141 -28.28 2.99 -10.37
N SER A 142 -27.33 3.59 -9.67
CA SER A 142 -26.97 3.09 -8.35
C SER A 142 -28.19 3.29 -7.44
N GLU A 143 -28.63 2.26 -6.74
CA GLU A 143 -29.52 2.46 -5.62
C GLU A 143 -28.74 3.24 -4.56
N GLU A 144 -29.27 4.41 -4.18
CA GLU A 144 -28.73 5.14 -3.04
C GLU A 144 -29.03 4.32 -1.79
N VAL A 145 -28.01 3.63 -1.28
CA VAL A 145 -28.11 2.97 0.02
C VAL A 145 -27.93 4.06 1.07
N TYR A 146 -29.02 4.58 1.58
CA TYR A 146 -28.99 5.40 2.78
C TYR A 146 -28.65 4.48 3.96
N ASN A 147 -27.51 4.74 4.60
CA ASN A 147 -27.19 4.12 5.87
C ASN A 147 -28.25 4.58 6.88
N ASN A 148 -29.22 3.72 7.15
CA ASN A 148 -30.20 3.96 8.19
C ASN A 148 -29.47 3.83 9.53
N PHE A 149 -29.52 4.87 10.35
CA PHE A 149 -28.97 4.83 11.72
C PHE A 149 -29.73 3.87 12.64
N ASP A 150 -30.77 3.22 12.13
CA ASP A 150 -31.58 2.23 12.85
C ASP A 150 -30.80 0.97 13.26
N ASP A 151 -29.67 0.71 12.58
CA ASP A 151 -28.78 -0.41 12.88
C ASP A 151 -27.74 -0.09 13.98
N VAL A 152 -27.72 1.15 14.48
CA VAL A 152 -26.80 1.53 15.56
C VAL A 152 -27.35 1.05 16.90
N GLN A 153 -26.62 0.15 17.52
CA GLN A 153 -26.91 -0.32 18.88
C GLN A 153 -26.15 0.51 19.91
N ILE A 154 -26.79 0.72 21.05
CA ILE A 154 -26.21 1.50 22.15
C ILE A 154 -26.07 0.56 23.34
N ALA A 155 -24.84 0.36 23.81
CA ALA A 155 -24.56 -0.33 25.05
C ALA A 155 -24.06 0.67 26.09
N LYS A 156 -24.70 0.70 27.26
CA LYS A 156 -24.26 1.52 28.38
C LYS A 156 -23.16 0.79 29.13
N LEU A 157 -21.94 1.33 29.13
CA LEU A 157 -20.80 0.74 29.82
C LEU A 157 -20.74 1.15 31.29
N ASP A 158 -21.05 2.43 31.60
CA ASP A 158 -21.17 2.98 32.94
C ASP A 158 -22.15 4.18 32.95
N GLU A 159 -22.22 4.92 34.07
CA GLU A 159 -23.14 6.06 34.20
C GLU A 159 -22.86 7.22 33.23
N LYS A 160 -21.63 7.31 32.73
CA LYS A 160 -21.16 8.44 31.90
C LYS A 160 -20.73 8.01 30.50
N THR A 161 -20.63 6.71 30.24
CA THR A 161 -20.03 6.18 29.00
C THR A 161 -21.03 5.30 28.24
N ASN A 162 -21.31 5.66 27.01
CA ASN A 162 -22.12 4.85 26.09
C ASN A 162 -21.23 4.39 24.93
N LEU A 163 -21.38 3.12 24.55
CA LEU A 163 -20.81 2.54 23.33
C LEU A 163 -21.87 2.51 22.24
N PHE A 164 -21.58 3.17 21.13
CA PHE A 164 -22.39 3.10 19.91
C PHE A 164 -21.69 2.16 18.94
N TYR A 165 -22.38 1.14 18.47
CA TYR A 165 -21.80 0.20 17.51
C TYR A 165 -22.84 -0.26 16.49
N SER A 166 -22.39 -0.49 15.28
CA SER A 166 -23.15 -1.10 14.22
C SER A 166 -22.43 -2.36 13.75
N LYS A 167 -23.17 -3.42 13.46
CA LYS A 167 -22.59 -4.65 12.94
C LYS A 167 -22.35 -4.46 11.46
N ASN A 168 -21.09 -4.49 11.04
CA ASN A 168 -20.76 -4.54 9.62
C ASN A 168 -21.04 -5.95 9.10
N PRO A 169 -21.94 -6.13 8.11
CA PRO A 169 -22.27 -7.44 7.58
C PRO A 169 -21.22 -8.01 6.60
N ASN A 170 -20.16 -7.24 6.27
CA ASN A 170 -19.12 -7.62 5.32
C ASN A 170 -18.01 -8.45 5.95
#